data_9ce5824e666766afc74217b06e76995d
#
_entry.id   9ce5824e666766afc74217b06e76995d
#
_cell.length_a   1.000
_cell.length_b   1.000
_cell.length_c   1.000
_cell.angle_alpha   90.00
_cell.angle_beta   90.00
_cell.angle_gamma   90.00
#
_symmetry.space_group_name_H-M   'P 1'
#
loop_
_entity.id
_entity.type
_entity.pdbx_description
1 polymer ?
#
loop_
_entity_poly.entity_id
_entity_poly.type
_entity_poly.pdbx_seq_one_letter_code
_entity_poly.pdbx_strand_id
1 'polypeptide(L)'
;MRKAILLAGLLLSTGHSWANIVINGTRVLYPENNKEVIVQLMNTGDAPALVQSWIDDGDINSTPETANVPFLLSPPVIKVNEHNGQQLRIKKLPSSLPADRESVFFLNVLDIPPRPENLQNQNTVQLAIKSRIKLFYRPAALKGTLDDAVAKLTLAADGDRFRITNNSPFHITVANISLGKTILLQESTMVSPFGQLTVAAKNTV
;
A
#
# COMPACT_ATOMS: atom_id res chain seq x y z
N MET A 1 46.64 12.62 -13.50
CA MET A 1 45.99 13.32 -12.39
C MET A 1 44.69 14.04 -12.79
N ARG A 2 44.55 14.65 -13.98
CA ARG A 2 43.30 15.32 -14.43
C ARG A 2 42.08 14.37 -14.59
N LYS A 3 42.28 13.10 -14.96
CA LYS A 3 41.19 12.11 -15.13
C LYS A 3 40.64 11.57 -13.78
N ALA A 4 41.45 11.56 -12.72
CA ALA A 4 41.02 11.13 -11.39
C ALA A 4 40.13 12.20 -10.68
N ILE A 5 40.34 13.48 -10.98
CA ILE A 5 39.53 14.58 -10.40
C ILE A 5 38.11 14.60 -11.01
N LEU A 6 37.97 14.21 -12.30
CA LEU A 6 36.64 14.10 -12.95
C LEU A 6 35.80 12.94 -12.39
N LEU A 7 36.44 11.85 -11.98
CA LEU A 7 35.74 10.70 -11.38
C LEU A 7 35.27 10.97 -9.93
N ALA A 8 36.06 11.76 -9.17
CA ALA A 8 35.70 12.15 -7.81
C ALA A 8 34.52 13.13 -7.74
N GLY A 9 34.33 13.98 -8.76
CA GLY A 9 33.21 14.92 -8.85
C GLY A 9 31.85 14.27 -9.12
N LEU A 10 31.82 13.08 -9.74
CA LEU A 10 30.58 12.37 -10.08
C LEU A 10 29.97 11.59 -8.89
N LEU A 11 30.76 11.33 -7.86
CA LEU A 11 30.34 10.58 -6.66
C LEU A 11 29.66 11.45 -5.58
N LEU A 12 29.63 12.78 -5.73
CA LEU A 12 29.07 13.71 -4.75
C LEU A 12 27.63 14.17 -5.04
N SER A 13 27.01 13.73 -6.13
CA SER A 13 25.61 14.01 -6.42
C SER A 13 24.68 12.93 -5.87
N THR A 14 24.72 12.66 -4.55
CA THR A 14 23.67 11.90 -3.87
C THR A 14 22.43 12.80 -3.78
N GLY A 15 21.56 12.71 -4.79
CA GLY A 15 20.25 13.35 -4.74
C GLY A 15 19.47 12.81 -3.54
N HIS A 16 19.13 13.68 -2.59
CA HIS A 16 18.27 13.32 -1.48
C HIS A 16 16.87 13.05 -2.04
N SER A 17 16.41 11.82 -1.92
CA SER A 17 15.02 11.45 -2.20
C SER A 17 14.13 11.98 -1.08
N TRP A 18 13.20 12.87 -1.41
CA TRP A 18 12.35 13.56 -0.45
C TRP A 18 10.97 12.90 -0.37
N ALA A 19 10.90 11.72 0.20
CA ALA A 19 9.64 11.22 0.71
C ALA A 19 9.58 11.60 2.21
N ASN A 20 8.78 12.62 2.55
CA ASN A 20 8.77 13.14 3.92
C ASN A 20 7.92 12.29 4.85
N ILE A 21 6.77 11.78 4.36
CA ILE A 21 5.84 11.00 5.20
C ILE A 21 6.02 9.50 4.97
N VAL A 22 6.42 8.82 6.02
CA VAL A 22 6.56 7.36 6.07
C VAL A 22 5.40 6.76 6.85
N ILE A 23 4.74 5.74 6.28
CA ILE A 23 3.73 4.94 6.96
C ILE A 23 4.44 3.76 7.63
N ASN A 24 4.24 3.58 8.94
CA ASN A 24 4.81 2.45 9.65
C ASN A 24 4.02 1.18 9.33
N GLY A 25 4.43 0.49 8.28
CA GLY A 25 3.85 -0.75 7.79
C GLY A 25 3.47 -0.71 6.31
N THR A 26 3.41 -1.88 5.69
CA THR A 26 3.07 -2.07 4.27
C THR A 26 1.60 -2.44 4.07
N ARG A 27 0.86 -2.69 5.15
CA ARG A 27 -0.56 -3.04 5.17
C ARG A 27 -1.14 -2.75 6.55
N VAL A 28 -2.46 -2.59 6.61
CA VAL A 28 -3.21 -2.48 7.86
C VAL A 28 -4.07 -3.74 8.01
N LEU A 29 -4.03 -4.37 9.18
CA LEU A 29 -4.96 -5.42 9.54
C LEU A 29 -5.96 -4.85 10.54
N TYR A 30 -7.25 -4.96 10.24
CA TYR A 30 -8.35 -4.60 11.12
C TYR A 30 -9.09 -5.86 11.58
N PRO A 31 -8.75 -6.45 12.76
CA PRO A 31 -9.55 -7.52 13.35
C PRO A 31 -10.93 -7.02 13.77
N GLU A 32 -11.98 -7.79 13.49
CA GLU A 32 -13.37 -7.40 13.82
C GLU A 32 -13.58 -7.00 15.28
N ASN A 33 -12.91 -7.71 16.20
CA ASN A 33 -13.04 -7.48 17.64
C ASN A 33 -12.37 -6.19 18.13
N ASN A 34 -11.59 -5.53 17.29
CA ASN A 34 -10.95 -4.28 17.64
C ASN A 34 -11.94 -3.11 17.49
N LYS A 35 -12.00 -2.25 18.51
CA LYS A 35 -12.80 -1.04 18.43
C LYS A 35 -12.26 -0.05 17.41
N GLU A 36 -10.93 -0.01 17.27
CA GLU A 36 -10.20 0.81 16.31
C GLU A 36 -8.82 0.19 16.03
N VAL A 37 -8.18 0.60 14.94
CA VAL A 37 -6.77 0.34 14.67
C VAL A 37 -6.05 1.65 14.43
N ILE A 38 -4.76 1.69 14.79
CA ILE A 38 -3.92 2.89 14.70
C ILE A 38 -2.84 2.64 13.65
N VAL A 39 -2.70 3.62 12.74
CA VAL A 39 -1.61 3.67 11.77
C VAL A 39 -0.69 4.82 12.15
N GLN A 40 0.59 4.52 12.34
CA GLN A 40 1.60 5.51 12.66
C GLN A 40 2.15 6.13 11.37
N LEU A 41 2.20 7.44 11.35
CA LEU A 41 2.90 8.24 10.34
C LEU A 41 4.13 8.87 10.99
N MET A 42 5.20 9.02 10.23
CA MET A 42 6.41 9.71 10.62
C MET A 42 6.82 10.67 9.51
N ASN A 43 7.03 11.92 9.84
CA ASN A 43 7.70 12.86 8.96
C ASN A 43 9.22 12.75 9.17
N THR A 44 9.91 12.21 8.17
CA THR A 44 11.39 12.07 8.18
C THR A 44 12.10 13.23 7.49
N GLY A 45 11.35 14.20 6.96
CA GLY A 45 11.89 15.37 6.28
C GLY A 45 12.17 16.53 7.24
N ASP A 46 12.88 17.53 6.71
CA ASP A 46 13.32 18.74 7.44
C ASP A 46 12.29 19.89 7.36
N ALA A 47 11.10 19.62 6.83
CA ALA A 47 10.02 20.59 6.74
C ALA A 47 8.68 19.97 7.17
N PRO A 48 7.73 20.76 7.69
CA PRO A 48 6.41 20.24 8.01
C PRO A 48 5.67 19.82 6.74
N ALA A 49 4.81 18.81 6.83
CA ALA A 49 3.97 18.34 5.74
C ALA A 49 2.49 18.42 6.11
N LEU A 50 1.63 18.75 5.14
CA LEU A 50 0.19 18.58 5.27
C LEU A 50 -0.16 17.20 4.74
N VAL A 51 -0.77 16.38 5.58
CA VAL A 51 -1.18 15.02 5.22
C VAL A 51 -2.68 14.98 5.11
N GLN A 52 -3.19 14.52 3.95
CA GLN A 52 -4.59 14.18 3.75
C GLN A 52 -4.73 12.67 3.59
N SER A 53 -5.68 12.05 4.32
CA SER A 53 -5.86 10.60 4.32
C SER A 53 -7.31 10.21 4.15
N TRP A 54 -7.56 9.14 3.40
CA TRP A 54 -8.88 8.55 3.20
C TRP A 54 -8.78 7.05 2.92
N ILE A 55 -9.90 6.35 2.97
CA ILE A 55 -9.98 4.92 2.67
C ILE A 55 -10.90 4.73 1.48
N ASP A 56 -10.50 3.90 0.51
CA ASP A 56 -11.31 3.51 -0.65
C ASP A 56 -11.55 2.00 -0.72
N ASP A 57 -12.49 1.57 -1.56
CA ASP A 57 -12.90 0.18 -1.78
C ASP A 57 -12.24 -0.48 -3.00
N GLY A 58 -11.22 0.17 -3.57
CA GLY A 58 -10.46 -0.35 -4.73
C GLY A 58 -10.36 0.62 -5.90
N ASP A 59 -11.18 1.68 -5.94
CA ASP A 59 -11.06 2.72 -6.96
C ASP A 59 -9.81 3.57 -6.73
N ILE A 60 -8.81 3.42 -7.61
CA ILE A 60 -7.56 4.18 -7.55
C ILE A 60 -7.75 5.68 -7.77
N ASN A 61 -8.86 6.09 -8.41
CA ASN A 61 -9.21 7.49 -8.67
C ASN A 61 -10.07 8.09 -7.55
N SER A 62 -10.38 7.31 -6.52
CA SER A 62 -11.14 7.79 -5.37
C SER A 62 -10.47 8.98 -4.71
N THR A 63 -11.30 9.93 -4.28
CA THR A 63 -10.91 11.11 -3.50
C THR A 63 -11.60 11.05 -2.12
N PRO A 64 -11.20 11.89 -1.16
CA PRO A 64 -11.89 11.97 0.13
C PRO A 64 -13.41 12.21 0.02
N GLU A 65 -13.83 12.95 -1.02
CA GLU A 65 -15.24 13.32 -1.25
C GLU A 65 -16.05 12.18 -1.88
N THR A 66 -15.40 11.32 -2.68
CA THR A 66 -16.07 10.22 -3.40
C THR A 66 -15.97 8.89 -2.67
N ALA A 67 -15.08 8.78 -1.69
CA ALA A 67 -14.89 7.55 -0.92
C ALA A 67 -16.13 7.21 -0.09
N ASN A 68 -16.68 6.02 -0.33
CA ASN A 68 -17.85 5.52 0.41
C ASN A 68 -17.54 4.13 0.96
N VAL A 69 -16.97 4.11 2.16
CA VAL A 69 -16.54 2.88 2.83
C VAL A 69 -17.03 2.86 4.28
N PRO A 70 -17.20 1.68 4.89
CA PRO A 70 -17.70 1.58 6.26
C PRO A 70 -16.61 1.82 7.31
N PHE A 71 -15.77 2.81 7.08
CA PHE A 71 -14.71 3.19 8.02
C PHE A 71 -14.67 4.69 8.22
N LEU A 72 -14.54 5.08 9.48
CA LEU A 72 -14.19 6.43 9.87
C LEU A 72 -12.68 6.51 10.10
N LEU A 73 -12.02 7.44 9.42
CA LEU A 73 -10.61 7.76 9.59
C LEU A 73 -10.48 9.12 10.27
N SER A 74 -9.65 9.22 11.30
CA SER A 74 -9.45 10.46 12.07
C SER A 74 -7.99 10.62 12.53
N PRO A 75 -7.40 11.80 12.37
CA PRO A 75 -7.90 12.94 11.59
C PRO A 75 -7.74 12.70 10.07
N PRO A 76 -8.66 13.19 9.23
CA PRO A 76 -8.54 13.04 7.78
C PRO A 76 -7.50 14.00 7.17
N VAL A 77 -7.26 15.15 7.82
CA VAL A 77 -6.23 16.11 7.43
C VAL A 77 -5.45 16.51 8.68
N ILE A 78 -4.13 16.48 8.60
CA ILE A 78 -3.25 16.82 9.73
C ILE A 78 -1.93 17.41 9.23
N LYS A 79 -1.43 18.42 9.93
CA LYS A 79 -0.06 18.91 9.78
C LYS A 79 0.87 18.05 10.63
N VAL A 80 1.90 17.49 10.01
CA VAL A 80 2.96 16.74 10.69
C VAL A 80 4.24 17.57 10.64
N ASN A 81 4.71 18.01 11.80
CA ASN A 81 5.94 18.77 11.88
C ASN A 81 7.14 17.90 11.48
N GLU A 82 8.25 18.55 11.12
CA GLU A 82 9.54 17.89 10.83
C GLU A 82 9.95 16.96 11.97
N HIS A 83 10.45 15.77 11.62
CA HIS A 83 10.93 14.74 12.53
C HIS A 83 9.92 14.27 13.61
N ASN A 84 8.63 14.55 13.39
CA ASN A 84 7.56 14.18 14.31
C ASN A 84 6.66 13.08 13.73
N GLY A 85 6.07 12.29 14.63
CA GLY A 85 5.09 11.27 14.32
C GLY A 85 3.66 11.75 14.53
N GLN A 86 2.71 11.12 13.83
CA GLN A 86 1.27 11.29 14.02
C GLN A 86 0.54 9.97 13.88
N GLN A 87 -0.65 9.89 14.45
CA GLN A 87 -1.48 8.71 14.46
C GLN A 87 -2.76 8.95 13.65
N LEU A 88 -3.03 8.05 12.71
CA LEU A 88 -4.34 7.91 12.09
C LEU A 88 -5.11 6.81 12.81
N ARG A 89 -6.33 7.11 13.26
CA ARG A 89 -7.25 6.15 13.88
C ARG A 89 -8.29 5.73 12.87
N ILE A 90 -8.46 4.43 12.70
CA ILE A 90 -9.46 3.85 11.80
C ILE A 90 -10.46 3.10 12.66
N LYS A 91 -11.74 3.46 12.55
CA LYS A 91 -12.84 2.83 13.26
C LYS A 91 -13.86 2.29 12.25
N LYS A 92 -14.26 1.03 12.41
CA LYS A 92 -15.33 0.45 11.58
C LYS A 92 -16.68 1.04 12.00
N LEU A 93 -17.45 1.44 11.01
CA LEU A 93 -18.86 1.85 11.17
C LEU A 93 -19.78 0.63 11.02
N PRO A 94 -21.01 0.70 11.51
CA PRO A 94 -22.00 -0.36 11.28
C PRO A 94 -22.19 -0.60 9.79
N SER A 95 -22.02 -1.85 9.36
CA SER A 95 -22.15 -2.26 7.95
C SER A 95 -22.19 -3.76 7.82
N SER A 96 -22.73 -4.26 6.72
CA SER A 96 -22.80 -5.67 6.37
C SER A 96 -21.63 -6.10 5.51
N LEU A 97 -20.45 -6.27 6.12
CA LEU A 97 -19.33 -6.91 5.45
C LEU A 97 -19.45 -8.43 5.54
N PRO A 98 -18.91 -9.20 4.54
CA PRO A 98 -18.90 -10.66 4.61
C PRO A 98 -18.28 -11.17 5.91
N ALA A 99 -18.94 -12.13 6.58
CA ALA A 99 -18.44 -12.72 7.82
C ALA A 99 -17.60 -13.98 7.59
N ASP A 100 -17.62 -14.53 6.36
CA ASP A 100 -16.99 -15.78 5.98
C ASP A 100 -15.60 -15.59 5.35
N ARG A 101 -15.21 -14.33 5.09
CA ARG A 101 -13.94 -14.00 4.40
C ARG A 101 -13.43 -12.61 4.74
N GLU A 102 -12.17 -12.35 4.48
CA GLU A 102 -11.61 -11.01 4.54
C GLU A 102 -12.23 -10.08 3.49
N SER A 103 -12.36 -8.80 3.86
CA SER A 103 -12.63 -7.71 2.91
C SER A 103 -11.40 -6.82 2.78
N VAL A 104 -11.09 -6.37 1.57
CA VAL A 104 -9.96 -5.49 1.29
C VAL A 104 -10.45 -4.08 0.97
N PHE A 105 -9.77 -3.12 1.56
CA PHE A 105 -9.88 -1.68 1.33
C PHE A 105 -8.48 -1.11 1.17
N PHE A 106 -8.37 0.18 0.91
CA PHE A 106 -7.08 0.83 0.70
C PHE A 106 -7.01 2.14 1.48
N LEU A 107 -6.00 2.25 2.32
CA LEU A 107 -5.65 3.50 2.99
C LEU A 107 -4.77 4.33 2.05
N ASN A 108 -5.22 5.53 1.73
CA ASN A 108 -4.49 6.52 0.99
C ASN A 108 -3.94 7.56 1.96
N VAL A 109 -2.70 7.95 1.75
CA VAL A 109 -2.00 9.01 2.49
C VAL A 109 -1.33 9.91 1.48
N LEU A 110 -1.84 11.12 1.33
CA LEU A 110 -1.32 12.14 0.43
C LEU A 110 -0.44 13.10 1.23
N ASP A 111 0.84 13.11 0.91
CA ASP A 111 1.85 14.03 1.45
C ASP A 111 1.92 15.28 0.57
N ILE A 112 1.58 16.42 1.15
CA ILE A 112 1.58 17.72 0.48
C ILE A 112 2.65 18.59 1.15
N PRO A 113 3.82 18.77 0.51
CA PRO A 113 4.89 19.60 1.07
C PRO A 113 4.50 21.07 1.10
N PRO A 114 5.10 21.87 2.00
CA PRO A 114 4.85 23.31 2.04
C PRO A 114 5.38 23.99 0.78
N ARG A 115 4.75 25.08 0.39
CA ARG A 115 5.30 25.95 -0.64
C ARG A 115 6.45 26.77 -0.05
N PRO A 116 7.66 26.72 -0.64
CA PRO A 116 8.79 27.54 -0.16
C PRO A 116 8.49 29.03 -0.24
N GLU A 117 8.73 29.76 0.84
CA GLU A 117 8.43 31.21 0.91
C GLU A 117 9.23 32.03 -0.10
N ASN A 118 10.47 31.64 -0.36
CA ASN A 118 11.37 32.31 -1.32
C ASN A 118 10.96 32.12 -2.80
N LEU A 119 9.99 31.26 -3.09
CA LEU A 119 9.54 30.91 -4.44
C LEU A 119 8.10 31.36 -4.74
N GLN A 120 7.50 32.20 -3.88
CA GLN A 120 6.08 32.61 -4.02
C GLN A 120 5.75 33.30 -5.35
N ASN A 121 6.73 33.99 -5.94
CA ASN A 121 6.57 34.73 -7.22
C ASN A 121 7.28 34.06 -8.40
N GLN A 122 7.67 32.80 -8.28
CA GLN A 122 8.34 32.04 -9.34
C GLN A 122 7.46 30.87 -9.82
N ASN A 123 7.67 30.46 -11.08
CA ASN A 123 7.06 29.25 -11.59
C ASN A 123 7.72 28.05 -10.92
N THR A 124 6.98 27.35 -10.08
CA THR A 124 7.45 26.18 -9.32
C THR A 124 6.58 24.96 -9.61
N VAL A 125 7.19 23.79 -9.63
CA VAL A 125 6.49 22.51 -9.65
C VAL A 125 6.48 21.97 -8.22
N GLN A 126 5.29 21.77 -7.65
CA GLN A 126 5.11 21.14 -6.35
C GLN A 126 4.64 19.69 -6.57
N LEU A 127 5.37 18.74 -6.02
CA LEU A 127 5.03 17.32 -6.09
C LEU A 127 4.34 16.89 -4.78
N ALA A 128 3.11 16.39 -4.89
CA ALA A 128 2.44 15.69 -3.81
C ALA A 128 2.55 14.17 -4.04
N ILE A 129 2.89 13.43 -3.01
CA ILE A 129 3.10 11.97 -3.09
C ILE A 129 1.93 11.27 -2.42
N LYS A 130 1.23 10.42 -3.18
CA LYS A 130 0.17 9.57 -2.66
C LYS A 130 0.69 8.16 -2.40
N SER A 131 0.79 7.79 -1.15
CA SER A 131 1.05 6.42 -0.71
C SER A 131 -0.28 5.69 -0.52
N ARG A 132 -0.38 4.46 -1.05
CA ARG A 132 -1.61 3.65 -0.96
C ARG A 132 -1.26 2.26 -0.47
N ILE A 133 -1.78 1.87 0.70
CA ILE A 133 -1.55 0.56 1.31
C ILE A 133 -2.87 -0.19 1.53
N LYS A 134 -2.82 -1.52 1.52
CA LYS A 134 -3.99 -2.37 1.73
C LYS A 134 -4.44 -2.34 3.19
N LEU A 135 -5.76 -2.29 3.40
CA LEU A 135 -6.42 -2.46 4.68
C LEU A 135 -7.30 -3.70 4.59
N PHE A 136 -7.01 -4.71 5.41
CA PHE A 136 -7.77 -5.95 5.47
C PHE A 136 -8.67 -5.95 6.70
N TYR A 137 -9.98 -5.93 6.49
CA TYR A 137 -10.92 -6.25 7.53
C TYR A 137 -11.03 -7.76 7.68
N ARG A 138 -10.77 -8.25 8.89
CA ARG A 138 -10.77 -9.68 9.19
C ARG A 138 -11.86 -10.02 10.21
N PRO A 139 -12.94 -10.73 9.78
CA PRO A 139 -13.96 -11.26 10.66
C PRO A 139 -13.38 -12.19 11.73
N ALA A 140 -13.95 -12.12 12.94
CA ALA A 140 -13.48 -12.94 14.07
C ALA A 140 -13.79 -14.45 13.89
N ALA A 141 -14.78 -14.77 13.05
CA ALA A 141 -15.18 -16.16 12.80
C ALA A 141 -14.25 -16.92 11.85
N LEU A 142 -13.28 -16.25 11.20
CA LEU A 142 -12.37 -16.91 10.26
C LEU A 142 -11.48 -17.92 10.97
N LYS A 143 -11.43 -19.13 10.41
CA LYS A 143 -10.60 -20.23 10.91
C LYS A 143 -9.33 -20.39 10.10
N GLY A 144 -8.26 -20.81 10.77
CA GLY A 144 -6.95 -21.03 10.16
C GLY A 144 -6.06 -19.80 10.18
N THR A 145 -4.89 -19.95 9.61
CA THR A 145 -3.85 -18.92 9.54
C THR A 145 -3.55 -18.55 8.08
N LEU A 146 -2.77 -17.49 7.87
CA LEU A 146 -2.27 -17.15 6.54
C LEU A 146 -1.35 -18.26 5.98
N ASP A 147 -0.57 -18.92 6.81
CA ASP A 147 0.29 -20.04 6.40
C ASP A 147 -0.53 -21.23 5.91
N ASP A 148 -1.63 -21.58 6.62
CA ASP A 148 -2.59 -22.57 6.15
C ASP A 148 -3.25 -22.17 4.83
N ALA A 149 -3.50 -20.90 4.65
CA ALA A 149 -4.10 -20.36 3.43
C ALA A 149 -3.15 -20.46 2.24
N VAL A 150 -1.87 -20.13 2.43
CA VAL A 150 -0.84 -20.29 1.40
C VAL A 150 -0.67 -21.74 0.99
N ALA A 151 -0.68 -22.68 1.97
CA ALA A 151 -0.60 -24.11 1.69
C ALA A 151 -1.80 -24.65 0.88
N LYS A 152 -2.94 -23.97 0.91
CA LYS A 152 -4.16 -24.31 0.15
C LYS A 152 -4.25 -23.66 -1.22
N LEU A 153 -3.29 -22.80 -1.59
CA LEU A 153 -3.21 -22.28 -2.95
C LEU A 153 -2.95 -23.43 -3.91
N THR A 154 -3.69 -23.43 -5.01
CA THR A 154 -3.43 -24.35 -6.12
C THR A 154 -3.05 -23.59 -7.36
N LEU A 155 -2.10 -24.14 -8.12
CA LEU A 155 -1.64 -23.63 -9.39
C LEU A 155 -1.88 -24.69 -10.45
N ALA A 156 -2.62 -24.34 -11.51
CA ALA A 156 -2.87 -25.22 -12.63
C ALA A 156 -2.46 -24.55 -13.94
N ALA A 157 -1.86 -25.31 -14.84
CA ALA A 157 -1.61 -24.84 -16.20
C ALA A 157 -2.93 -24.71 -16.97
N ASP A 158 -3.07 -23.68 -17.79
CA ASP A 158 -4.25 -23.34 -18.59
C ASP A 158 -3.77 -22.79 -19.95
N GLY A 159 -3.31 -23.69 -20.82
CA GLY A 159 -2.65 -23.33 -22.07
C GLY A 159 -1.33 -22.61 -21.84
N ASP A 160 -1.24 -21.37 -22.36
CA ASP A 160 -0.12 -20.43 -22.15
C ASP A 160 -0.26 -19.58 -20.87
N ARG A 161 -1.21 -19.94 -19.99
CA ARG A 161 -1.54 -19.23 -18.76
C ARG A 161 -1.44 -20.15 -17.55
N PHE A 162 -1.46 -19.53 -16.37
CA PHE A 162 -1.60 -20.26 -15.10
C PHE A 162 -2.84 -19.75 -14.36
N ARG A 163 -3.62 -20.68 -13.86
CA ARG A 163 -4.74 -20.40 -12.98
C ARG A 163 -4.30 -20.60 -11.52
N ILE A 164 -4.36 -19.54 -10.76
CA ILE A 164 -4.10 -19.55 -9.32
C ILE A 164 -5.46 -19.58 -8.63
N THR A 165 -5.72 -20.59 -7.80
CA THR A 165 -6.96 -20.71 -7.03
C THR A 165 -6.65 -20.59 -5.55
N ASN A 166 -7.37 -19.70 -4.89
CA ASN A 166 -7.30 -19.49 -3.45
C ASN A 166 -8.52 -20.15 -2.78
N ASN A 167 -8.31 -21.29 -2.12
CA ASN A 167 -9.35 -22.04 -1.40
C ASN A 167 -9.45 -21.63 0.07
N SER A 168 -9.09 -20.40 0.41
CA SER A 168 -9.08 -19.91 1.78
C SER A 168 -9.91 -18.62 1.94
N PRO A 169 -10.30 -18.26 3.17
CA PRO A 169 -11.01 -17.01 3.45
C PRO A 169 -10.11 -15.77 3.49
N PHE A 170 -8.82 -15.89 3.23
CA PHE A 170 -7.84 -14.81 3.30
C PHE A 170 -7.44 -14.33 1.92
N HIS A 171 -7.11 -13.03 1.80
CA HIS A 171 -6.44 -12.51 0.62
C HIS A 171 -4.98 -12.98 0.61
N ILE A 172 -4.52 -13.50 -0.52
CA ILE A 172 -3.14 -13.94 -0.68
C ILE A 172 -2.47 -13.12 -1.77
N THR A 173 -1.33 -12.50 -1.43
CA THR A 173 -0.51 -11.81 -2.42
C THR A 173 0.61 -12.74 -2.86
N VAL A 174 0.61 -13.10 -4.14
CA VAL A 174 1.65 -13.88 -4.79
C VAL A 174 2.66 -12.91 -5.38
N ALA A 175 3.87 -12.89 -4.83
CA ALA A 175 4.92 -11.96 -5.25
C ALA A 175 5.57 -12.38 -6.56
N ASN A 176 5.81 -13.69 -6.71
CA ASN A 176 6.31 -14.29 -7.93
C ASN A 176 5.91 -15.77 -8.02
N ILE A 177 6.00 -16.34 -9.21
CA ILE A 177 5.89 -17.79 -9.44
C ILE A 177 7.09 -18.18 -10.28
N SER A 178 7.80 -19.24 -9.87
CA SER A 178 8.91 -19.79 -10.63
C SER A 178 8.83 -21.31 -10.73
N LEU A 179 9.28 -21.84 -11.84
CA LEU A 179 9.46 -23.27 -12.06
C LEU A 179 10.94 -23.54 -12.34
N GLY A 180 11.64 -24.08 -11.37
CA GLY A 180 13.10 -24.17 -11.41
C GLY A 180 13.73 -22.79 -11.51
N LYS A 181 14.47 -22.52 -12.61
CA LYS A 181 15.09 -21.22 -12.89
C LYS A 181 14.21 -20.29 -13.72
N THR A 182 13.07 -20.76 -14.21
CA THR A 182 12.17 -19.98 -15.06
C THR A 182 11.17 -19.21 -14.23
N ILE A 183 11.13 -17.88 -14.40
CA ILE A 183 10.15 -17.01 -13.74
C ILE A 183 8.89 -16.99 -14.59
N LEU A 184 7.77 -17.45 -14.03
CA LEU A 184 6.48 -17.53 -14.69
C LEU A 184 5.63 -16.27 -14.44
N LEU A 185 5.73 -15.70 -13.22
CA LEU A 185 5.08 -14.47 -12.82
C LEU A 185 6.08 -13.59 -12.07
N GLN A 186 6.30 -12.37 -12.54
CA GLN A 186 7.23 -11.41 -11.93
C GLN A 186 6.51 -10.27 -11.20
N GLU A 187 5.25 -10.00 -11.56
CA GLU A 187 4.46 -8.94 -10.96
C GLU A 187 3.66 -9.47 -9.78
N SER A 188 3.74 -8.73 -8.67
CA SER A 188 2.96 -9.06 -7.48
C SER A 188 1.47 -8.95 -7.77
N THR A 189 0.73 -10.03 -7.53
CA THR A 189 -0.71 -10.09 -7.74
C THR A 189 -1.44 -10.58 -6.50
N MET A 190 -2.66 -10.14 -6.28
CA MET A 190 -3.48 -10.54 -5.14
C MET A 190 -4.64 -11.43 -5.60
N VAL A 191 -4.79 -12.59 -4.97
CA VAL A 191 -5.89 -13.52 -5.19
C VAL A 191 -6.89 -13.36 -4.04
N SER A 192 -8.12 -13.00 -4.39
CA SER A 192 -9.21 -12.80 -3.43
C SER A 192 -9.59 -14.09 -2.70
N PRO A 193 -10.19 -14.01 -1.52
CA PRO A 193 -10.73 -15.17 -0.81
C PRO A 193 -11.69 -15.98 -1.70
N PHE A 194 -11.51 -17.30 -1.72
CA PHE A 194 -12.29 -18.25 -2.53
C PHE A 194 -12.34 -17.90 -4.03
N GLY A 195 -11.36 -17.11 -4.48
CA GLY A 195 -11.27 -16.61 -5.83
C GLY A 195 -10.25 -17.34 -6.70
N GLN A 196 -10.28 -17.00 -7.97
CA GLN A 196 -9.33 -17.49 -8.97
C GLN A 196 -8.76 -16.31 -9.75
N LEU A 197 -7.52 -16.42 -10.16
CA LEU A 197 -6.85 -15.46 -11.02
C LEU A 197 -6.07 -16.20 -12.10
N THR A 198 -6.30 -15.83 -13.35
CA THR A 198 -5.54 -16.35 -14.48
C THR A 198 -4.48 -15.33 -14.88
N VAL A 199 -3.22 -15.73 -14.86
CA VAL A 199 -2.07 -14.92 -15.24
C VAL A 199 -1.39 -15.50 -16.48
N ALA A 200 -0.93 -14.64 -17.38
CA ALA A 200 -0.16 -15.09 -18.54
C ALA A 200 1.20 -15.63 -18.07
N ALA A 201 1.63 -16.76 -18.65
CA ALA A 201 3.00 -17.20 -18.49
C ALA A 201 3.91 -16.20 -19.22
N LYS A 202 4.92 -15.70 -18.53
CA LYS A 202 5.94 -14.90 -19.20
C LYS A 202 6.78 -15.84 -20.05
N ASN A 203 6.65 -15.76 -21.38
CA ASN A 203 7.58 -16.42 -22.27
C ASN A 203 8.96 -15.80 -22.05
N THR A 204 9.83 -16.50 -21.35
CA THR A 204 11.28 -16.22 -21.38
C THR A 204 11.78 -16.70 -22.74
N VAL A 205 11.93 -15.76 -23.68
CA VAL A 205 12.78 -15.95 -24.88
C VAL A 205 14.23 -15.87 -24.45
#